data_a1d51a1f88378b5885481520a5aa3371
#
_entry.id   a1d51a1f88378b5885481520a5aa3371
#
_cell.length_a   1.000
_cell.length_b   1.000
_cell.length_c   1.000
_cell.angle_alpha   90.00
_cell.angle_beta   90.00
_cell.angle_gamma   90.00
#
_symmetry.space_group_name_H-M   'P 1'
#
loop_
_entity.id
_entity.type
_entity.pdbx_description
1 polymer ?
#
loop_
_entity_poly.entity_id
_entity_poly.type
_entity_poly.pdbx_seq_one_letter_code
_entity_poly.pdbx_strand_id
1 'polypeptide(L)'
;GELLEISSGEVVVCSTGLIGERLPMEKILDGAEELAKKLAPGTLEDIARSIMTTDTIPKIASNEYQGVRTVGVAKGAGMLAPTLATMLSVVMTDAVLPSDAQEIFARVTDRTYNRIDSDGCMSTNDTVLLMSSGASMVELSSDDIESILMQVCQSLAEQLIEDAEGSTKTVSITVEGAVSERDAVEVARACARN
;
A
#
# COMPACT_ATOMS: atom_id res chain seq x y z
N GLY A 1 -21.13 2.09 5.74
CA GLY A 1 -21.95 0.90 5.45
C GLY A 1 -23.29 1.27 4.85
N GLU A 2 -24.09 2.10 5.53
CA GLU A 2 -25.46 2.46 5.12
C GLU A 2 -25.56 2.95 3.67
N LEU A 3 -24.69 3.89 3.27
CA LEU A 3 -24.68 4.44 1.91
C LEU A 3 -24.37 3.43 0.80
N LEU A 4 -23.72 2.33 1.14
CA LEU A 4 -23.33 1.26 0.23
C LEU A 4 -24.15 -0.01 0.43
N GLU A 5 -25.12 0.00 1.33
CA GLU A 5 -25.95 -1.14 1.70
C GLU A 5 -25.15 -2.39 2.13
N ILE A 6 -24.01 -2.16 2.80
CA ILE A 6 -23.14 -3.21 3.34
C ILE A 6 -22.96 -3.04 4.86
N SER A 7 -22.51 -4.08 5.53
CA SER A 7 -22.18 -4.02 6.96
C SER A 7 -21.08 -2.99 7.23
N SER A 8 -21.18 -2.24 8.33
CA SER A 8 -20.10 -1.31 8.73
C SER A 8 -18.77 -2.01 9.01
N GLY A 9 -18.80 -3.29 9.39
CA GLY A 9 -17.61 -4.11 9.56
C GLY A 9 -16.87 -4.47 8.26
N GLU A 10 -17.52 -4.27 7.10
CA GLU A 10 -16.93 -4.48 5.77
C GLU A 10 -16.33 -3.19 5.19
N VAL A 11 -16.43 -2.07 5.91
CA VAL A 11 -15.85 -0.79 5.50
C VAL A 11 -14.52 -0.56 6.19
N VAL A 12 -13.45 -0.51 5.41
CA VAL A 12 -12.13 -0.12 5.89
C VAL A 12 -11.94 1.38 5.65
N VAL A 13 -11.56 2.11 6.69
CA VAL A 13 -11.28 3.54 6.61
C VAL A 13 -9.78 3.75 6.65
N CYS A 14 -9.25 4.38 5.60
CA CYS A 14 -7.87 4.84 5.52
C CYS A 14 -7.89 6.36 5.43
N SER A 15 -7.11 7.03 6.27
CA SER A 15 -7.04 8.49 6.23
C SER A 15 -5.63 8.98 6.50
N THR A 16 -5.31 10.11 5.91
CA THR A 16 -4.07 10.85 6.16
C THR A 16 -4.40 12.33 6.27
N GLY A 17 -3.60 13.07 7.03
CA GLY A 17 -3.78 14.49 7.24
C GLY A 17 -2.74 15.05 8.22
N LEU A 18 -2.88 16.30 8.56
CA LEU A 18 -1.98 16.98 9.50
C LEU A 18 -2.14 16.41 10.91
N ILE A 19 -1.05 16.01 11.53
CA ILE A 19 -1.06 15.48 12.91
C ILE A 19 -1.50 16.59 13.87
N GLY A 20 -2.47 16.29 14.71
CA GLY A 20 -3.04 17.24 15.68
C GLY A 20 -4.25 18.03 15.19
N GLU A 21 -4.53 18.02 13.88
CA GLU A 21 -5.72 18.64 13.29
C GLU A 21 -6.85 17.62 13.15
N ARG A 22 -8.07 18.04 13.47
CA ARG A 22 -9.24 17.19 13.25
C ARG A 22 -9.65 17.19 11.78
N LEU A 23 -10.00 16.03 11.27
CA LEU A 23 -10.59 15.93 9.93
C LEU A 23 -11.91 16.72 9.86
N PRO A 24 -12.20 17.39 8.73
CA PRO A 24 -13.44 18.15 8.53
C PRO A 24 -14.62 17.18 8.28
N MET A 25 -15.10 16.53 9.33
CA MET A 25 -16.05 15.41 9.26
C MET A 25 -17.34 15.75 8.51
N GLU A 26 -17.87 16.95 8.66
CA GLU A 26 -19.08 17.37 7.92
C GLU A 26 -18.86 17.31 6.41
N LYS A 27 -17.73 17.86 5.92
CA LYS A 27 -17.40 17.81 4.49
C LYS A 27 -17.16 16.38 4.00
N ILE A 28 -16.58 15.51 4.84
CA ILE A 28 -16.33 14.12 4.50
C ILE A 28 -17.65 13.37 4.38
N LEU A 29 -18.57 13.56 5.32
CA LEU A 29 -19.87 12.90 5.31
C LEU A 29 -20.73 13.36 4.13
N ASP A 30 -20.81 14.67 3.86
CA ASP A 30 -21.50 15.22 2.70
C ASP A 30 -20.90 14.67 1.38
N GLY A 31 -19.56 14.65 1.30
CA GLY A 31 -18.84 14.08 0.16
C GLY A 31 -19.09 12.58 -0.03
N ALA A 32 -19.19 11.80 1.05
CA ALA A 32 -19.45 10.38 0.98
C ALA A 32 -20.84 10.06 0.39
N GLU A 33 -21.86 10.87 0.72
CA GLU A 33 -23.21 10.72 0.13
C GLU A 33 -23.19 10.98 -1.39
N GLU A 34 -22.47 12.03 -1.81
CA GLU A 34 -22.35 12.36 -3.23
C GLU A 34 -21.57 11.29 -4.00
N LEU A 35 -20.49 10.76 -3.41
CA LEU A 35 -19.68 9.70 -4.00
C LEU A 35 -20.47 8.40 -4.13
N ALA A 36 -21.24 8.02 -3.12
CA ALA A 36 -22.07 6.80 -3.18
C ALA A 36 -23.08 6.83 -4.34
N LYS A 37 -23.67 8.01 -4.63
CA LYS A 37 -24.57 8.21 -5.78
C LYS A 37 -23.86 8.17 -7.13
N LYS A 38 -22.54 8.39 -7.17
CA LYS A 38 -21.73 8.51 -8.38
C LYS A 38 -20.79 7.32 -8.59
N LEU A 39 -20.99 6.22 -7.85
CA LEU A 39 -20.20 5.00 -8.06
C LEU A 39 -20.29 4.55 -9.50
N ALA A 40 -19.16 4.51 -10.17
CA ALA A 40 -19.01 4.10 -11.55
C ALA A 40 -17.63 3.49 -11.78
N PRO A 41 -17.44 2.69 -12.83
CA PRO A 41 -16.09 2.28 -13.22
C PRO A 41 -15.19 3.50 -13.41
N GLY A 42 -14.03 3.49 -12.74
CA GLY A 42 -13.01 4.52 -12.80
C GLY A 42 -11.67 3.96 -13.27
N THR A 43 -10.67 4.81 -13.34
CA THR A 43 -9.30 4.40 -13.65
C THR A 43 -8.45 4.31 -12.38
N LEU A 44 -7.38 3.51 -12.42
CA LEU A 44 -6.39 3.47 -11.34
C LEU A 44 -5.73 4.84 -11.12
N GLU A 45 -5.55 5.59 -12.21
CA GLU A 45 -5.01 6.95 -12.18
C GLU A 45 -5.89 7.89 -11.34
N ASP A 46 -7.22 7.81 -11.49
CA ASP A 46 -8.15 8.64 -10.72
C ASP A 46 -8.06 8.32 -9.23
N ILE A 47 -7.98 7.03 -8.88
CA ILE A 47 -7.83 6.57 -7.50
C ILE A 47 -6.48 7.05 -6.94
N ALA A 48 -5.39 6.80 -7.66
CA ALA A 48 -4.05 7.17 -7.21
C ALA A 48 -3.92 8.68 -6.99
N ARG A 49 -4.45 9.50 -7.90
CA ARG A 49 -4.45 10.97 -7.76
C ARG A 49 -5.32 11.45 -6.59
N SER A 50 -6.44 10.81 -6.34
CA SER A 50 -7.37 11.23 -5.27
C SER A 50 -6.82 11.07 -3.86
N ILE A 51 -5.86 10.15 -3.66
CA ILE A 51 -5.24 9.89 -2.36
C ILE A 51 -3.92 10.62 -2.14
N MET A 52 -3.36 11.28 -3.17
CA MET A 52 -2.12 12.06 -3.07
C MET A 52 -2.25 13.21 -2.07
N THR A 53 -1.15 13.54 -1.41
CA THR A 53 -1.00 14.72 -0.56
C THR A 53 0.19 15.57 -1.01
N THR A 54 1.40 15.26 -0.57
CA THR A 54 2.65 15.90 -0.99
C THR A 54 3.37 15.13 -2.09
N ASP A 55 2.78 14.01 -2.51
CA ASP A 55 3.26 13.22 -3.64
C ASP A 55 3.35 14.06 -4.92
N THR A 56 4.42 13.89 -5.70
CA THR A 56 4.58 14.60 -6.97
C THR A 56 4.03 13.83 -8.15
N ILE A 57 3.93 12.50 -8.03
CA ILE A 57 3.40 11.59 -9.05
C ILE A 57 2.43 10.57 -8.43
N PRO A 58 1.39 10.14 -9.18
CA PRO A 58 0.56 9.02 -8.78
C PRO A 58 1.37 7.71 -8.88
N LYS A 59 1.24 6.85 -7.87
CA LYS A 59 1.96 5.58 -7.79
C LYS A 59 1.01 4.44 -8.10
N ILE A 60 1.31 3.70 -9.17
CA ILE A 60 0.44 2.65 -9.74
C ILE A 60 1.31 1.47 -10.15
N ALA A 61 0.87 0.27 -9.85
CA ALA A 61 1.48 -0.96 -10.32
C ALA A 61 0.42 -1.96 -10.76
N SER A 62 0.77 -2.84 -11.70
CA SER A 62 -0.11 -3.90 -12.17
C SER A 62 0.66 -5.13 -12.59
N ASN A 63 0.03 -6.29 -12.46
CA ASN A 63 0.51 -7.57 -12.93
C ASN A 63 -0.66 -8.37 -13.51
N GLU A 64 -0.39 -9.15 -14.55
CA GLU A 64 -1.33 -10.12 -15.11
C GLU A 64 -0.64 -11.49 -15.17
N TYR A 65 -1.25 -12.50 -14.59
CA TYR A 65 -0.70 -13.84 -14.53
C TYR A 65 -1.81 -14.89 -14.56
N GLN A 66 -1.73 -15.85 -15.47
CA GLN A 66 -2.69 -16.96 -15.63
C GLN A 66 -4.17 -16.53 -15.66
N GLY A 67 -4.47 -15.38 -16.27
CA GLY A 67 -5.84 -14.86 -16.33
C GLY A 67 -6.30 -14.11 -15.09
N VAL A 68 -5.42 -13.94 -14.10
CA VAL A 68 -5.64 -13.09 -12.93
C VAL A 68 -5.01 -11.73 -13.16
N ARG A 69 -5.72 -10.69 -12.79
CA ARG A 69 -5.24 -9.31 -12.79
C ARG A 69 -5.09 -8.83 -11.34
N THR A 70 -3.90 -8.33 -11.03
CA THR A 70 -3.61 -7.66 -9.76
C THR A 70 -3.10 -6.26 -10.04
N VAL A 71 -3.67 -5.28 -9.35
CA VAL A 71 -3.33 -3.87 -9.49
C VAL A 71 -3.14 -3.25 -8.12
N GLY A 72 -2.37 -2.20 -8.03
CA GLY A 72 -2.20 -1.49 -6.78
C GLY A 72 -1.99 0.00 -6.98
N VAL A 73 -2.39 0.77 -6.00
CA VAL A 73 -2.10 2.20 -5.89
C VAL A 73 -1.48 2.47 -4.53
N ALA A 74 -0.59 3.46 -4.47
CA ALA A 74 -0.02 3.90 -3.22
C ALA A 74 0.13 5.43 -3.18
N LYS A 75 0.21 5.98 -1.98
CA LYS A 75 0.56 7.37 -1.73
C LYS A 75 1.48 7.47 -0.52
N GLY A 76 2.37 8.45 -0.55
CA GLY A 76 3.31 8.80 0.50
C GLY A 76 4.56 9.43 -0.10
N ALA A 77 5.04 10.51 0.52
CA ALA A 77 6.26 11.20 0.13
C ALA A 77 7.10 11.60 1.35
N GLY A 78 6.52 11.84 2.51
CA GLY A 78 7.20 12.11 3.78
C GLY A 78 6.83 11.11 4.86
N MET A 79 7.66 11.03 5.91
CA MET A 79 7.53 10.05 7.00
C MET A 79 7.48 8.60 6.47
N LEU A 80 8.44 8.26 5.59
CA LEU A 80 8.57 6.93 4.99
C LEU A 80 9.67 6.14 5.70
N ALA A 81 9.40 5.66 6.91
CA ALA A 81 10.28 4.75 7.64
C ALA A 81 9.52 3.50 8.11
N PRO A 82 10.16 2.32 8.05
CA PRO A 82 9.47 1.05 8.31
C PRO A 82 8.87 0.94 9.69
N THR A 83 7.79 0.29 9.70
CA THR A 83 6.78 -0.09 10.67
C THR A 83 5.62 0.87 10.83
N LEU A 84 5.65 2.11 10.37
CA LEU A 84 4.47 2.99 10.25
C LEU A 84 4.88 4.34 9.60
N ALA A 85 4.66 4.54 8.31
CA ALA A 85 4.89 5.78 7.57
C ALA A 85 3.56 6.38 7.08
N THR A 86 3.44 7.65 6.73
CA THR A 86 2.19 8.24 6.20
C THR A 86 1.86 7.70 4.81
N MET A 87 1.76 6.39 4.74
CA MET A 87 1.56 5.64 3.52
C MET A 87 0.19 4.98 3.51
N LEU A 88 -0.53 5.16 2.44
CA LEU A 88 -1.70 4.37 2.13
C LEU A 88 -1.43 3.57 0.87
N SER A 89 -1.68 2.28 0.90
CA SER A 89 -1.62 1.42 -0.28
C SER A 89 -2.82 0.49 -0.34
N VAL A 90 -3.42 0.40 -1.52
CA VAL A 90 -4.52 -0.51 -1.79
C VAL A 90 -4.14 -1.38 -2.97
N VAL A 91 -4.04 -2.67 -2.71
CA VAL A 91 -3.80 -3.71 -3.72
C VAL A 91 -5.09 -4.46 -3.97
N MET A 92 -5.47 -4.60 -5.22
CA MET A 92 -6.73 -5.22 -5.65
C MET A 92 -6.42 -6.35 -6.62
N THR A 93 -7.10 -7.48 -6.45
CA THR A 93 -7.00 -8.62 -7.36
C THR A 93 -8.38 -9.20 -7.67
N ASP A 94 -8.50 -9.83 -8.82
CA ASP A 94 -9.69 -10.61 -9.19
C ASP A 94 -9.52 -12.11 -8.93
N ALA A 95 -8.36 -12.54 -8.41
CA ALA A 95 -8.14 -13.93 -7.97
C ALA A 95 -9.06 -14.34 -6.83
N VAL A 96 -9.35 -15.63 -6.74
CA VAL A 96 -9.84 -16.23 -5.50
C VAL A 96 -8.64 -16.39 -4.56
N LEU A 97 -8.70 -15.76 -3.40
CA LEU A 97 -7.58 -15.80 -2.45
C LEU A 97 -7.55 -17.12 -1.67
N PRO A 98 -6.34 -17.67 -1.44
CA PRO A 98 -6.18 -18.85 -0.58
C PRO A 98 -6.43 -18.50 0.89
N SER A 99 -6.64 -19.52 1.72
CA SER A 99 -6.96 -19.33 3.15
C SER A 99 -5.83 -18.69 3.97
N ASP A 100 -4.58 -18.79 3.50
CA ASP A 100 -3.39 -18.21 4.10
C ASP A 100 -3.00 -16.84 3.48
N ALA A 101 -3.93 -16.19 2.76
CA ALA A 101 -3.67 -14.90 2.09
C ALA A 101 -3.19 -13.80 3.05
N GLN A 102 -3.65 -13.80 4.31
CA GLN A 102 -3.21 -12.83 5.31
C GLN A 102 -1.73 -13.01 5.66
N GLU A 103 -1.28 -14.24 5.84
CA GLU A 103 0.10 -14.58 6.15
C GLU A 103 1.01 -14.31 4.95
N ILE A 104 0.53 -14.61 3.74
CA ILE A 104 1.23 -14.27 2.49
C ILE A 104 1.42 -12.76 2.41
N PHE A 105 0.34 -12.00 2.58
CA PHE A 105 0.40 -10.55 2.44
C PHE A 105 1.27 -9.90 3.52
N ALA A 106 1.28 -10.43 4.74
CA ALA A 106 2.19 -10.00 5.79
C ALA A 106 3.66 -10.20 5.39
N ARG A 107 4.03 -11.38 4.84
CA ARG A 107 5.40 -11.62 4.34
C ARG A 107 5.78 -10.69 3.18
N VAL A 108 4.83 -10.43 2.28
CA VAL A 108 5.05 -9.50 1.17
C VAL A 108 5.30 -8.08 1.68
N THR A 109 4.48 -7.59 2.59
CA THR A 109 4.65 -6.24 3.17
C THR A 109 5.95 -6.11 3.95
N ASP A 110 6.36 -7.14 4.67
CA ASP A 110 7.64 -7.18 5.38
C ASP A 110 8.86 -7.07 4.45
N ARG A 111 8.73 -7.57 3.23
CA ARG A 111 9.82 -7.59 2.23
C ARG A 111 9.76 -6.44 1.23
N THR A 112 8.71 -5.63 1.27
CA THR A 112 8.52 -4.49 0.37
C THR A 112 8.41 -3.18 1.15
N TYR A 113 7.22 -2.79 1.54
CA TYR A 113 6.97 -1.51 2.23
C TYR A 113 7.78 -1.36 3.54
N ASN A 114 7.92 -2.42 4.31
CA ASN A 114 8.70 -2.40 5.54
C ASN A 114 10.23 -2.35 5.31
N ARG A 115 10.70 -2.30 4.06
CA ARG A 115 12.13 -2.18 3.71
C ARG A 115 12.55 -0.78 3.29
N ILE A 116 11.61 0.11 3.00
CA ILE A 116 11.94 1.50 2.64
C ILE A 116 12.15 2.35 3.89
N ASP A 117 13.10 3.27 3.82
CA ASP A 117 13.38 4.25 4.88
C ASP A 117 13.90 5.53 4.22
N SER A 118 13.16 6.64 4.31
CA SER A 118 13.57 7.91 3.72
C SER A 118 14.09 8.91 4.76
N ASP A 119 13.47 8.98 5.92
CA ASP A 119 13.71 10.04 6.92
C ASP A 119 13.70 9.54 8.37
N GLY A 120 13.58 8.22 8.59
CA GLY A 120 13.53 7.63 9.93
C GLY A 120 12.28 7.95 10.72
N CYS A 121 11.32 8.69 10.16
CA CYS A 121 10.09 9.09 10.82
C CYS A 121 8.94 8.14 10.53
N MET A 122 8.24 7.73 11.58
CA MET A 122 7.05 6.86 11.48
C MET A 122 5.77 7.69 11.52
N SER A 123 4.76 7.28 10.78
CA SER A 123 3.40 7.82 10.87
C SER A 123 2.53 7.02 11.83
N THR A 124 1.36 7.53 12.11
CA THR A 124 0.34 6.89 12.97
C THR A 124 -0.81 6.25 12.19
N ASN A 125 -0.85 6.41 10.87
CA ASN A 125 -2.03 6.10 10.06
C ASN A 125 -1.74 5.23 8.83
N ASP A 126 -0.62 4.52 8.81
CA ASP A 126 -0.28 3.66 7.68
C ASP A 126 -1.27 2.54 7.51
N THR A 127 -1.59 2.28 6.27
CA THR A 127 -2.46 1.18 5.91
C THR A 127 -2.03 0.56 4.60
N VAL A 128 -1.84 -0.75 4.60
CA VAL A 128 -1.72 -1.55 3.39
C VAL A 128 -2.87 -2.53 3.34
N LEU A 129 -3.70 -2.44 2.31
CA LEU A 129 -4.92 -3.20 2.16
C LEU A 129 -4.84 -4.10 0.94
N LEU A 130 -5.19 -5.38 1.11
CA LEU A 130 -5.43 -6.31 0.00
C LEU A 130 -6.94 -6.55 -0.13
N MET A 131 -7.47 -6.33 -1.32
CA MET A 131 -8.87 -6.59 -1.66
C MET A 131 -8.94 -7.60 -2.80
N SER A 132 -9.85 -8.56 -2.70
CA SER A 132 -10.16 -9.49 -3.79
C SER A 132 -11.64 -9.49 -4.12
N SER A 133 -11.93 -9.47 -5.41
CA SER A 133 -13.30 -9.66 -5.92
C SER A 133 -13.63 -11.13 -6.23
N GLY A 134 -12.61 -11.98 -6.42
CA GLY A 134 -12.78 -13.35 -6.91
C GLY A 134 -13.35 -13.44 -8.33
N ALA A 135 -13.48 -12.34 -9.06
CA ALA A 135 -14.22 -12.25 -10.32
C ALA A 135 -13.61 -13.09 -11.46
N SER A 136 -12.30 -13.36 -11.42
CA SER A 136 -11.66 -14.25 -12.37
C SER A 136 -12.07 -15.71 -12.22
N MET A 137 -12.57 -16.09 -11.04
CA MET A 137 -12.84 -17.48 -10.63
C MET A 137 -11.59 -18.39 -10.66
N VAL A 138 -10.40 -17.80 -10.74
CA VAL A 138 -9.13 -18.51 -10.76
C VAL A 138 -8.57 -18.61 -9.36
N GLU A 139 -8.31 -19.83 -8.92
CA GLU A 139 -7.56 -20.15 -7.71
C GLU A 139 -6.09 -20.36 -8.10
N LEU A 140 -5.22 -19.52 -7.60
CA LEU A 140 -3.77 -19.68 -7.75
C LEU A 140 -3.17 -20.36 -6.51
N SER A 141 -2.01 -20.94 -6.67
CA SER A 141 -1.25 -21.46 -5.51
C SER A 141 -0.82 -20.32 -4.60
N SER A 142 -0.55 -20.62 -3.33
CA SER A 142 -0.01 -19.63 -2.36
C SER A 142 1.29 -18.99 -2.87
N ASP A 143 2.16 -19.79 -3.52
CA ASP A 143 3.42 -19.31 -4.08
C ASP A 143 3.21 -18.33 -5.27
N ASP A 144 2.24 -18.63 -6.15
CA ASP A 144 1.91 -17.75 -7.27
C ASP A 144 1.31 -16.42 -6.78
N ILE A 145 0.38 -16.47 -5.81
CA ILE A 145 -0.20 -15.28 -5.18
C ILE A 145 0.90 -14.45 -4.50
N GLU A 146 1.80 -15.08 -3.72
CA GLU A 146 2.91 -14.37 -3.09
C GLU A 146 3.81 -13.70 -4.13
N SER A 147 4.12 -14.39 -5.23
CA SER A 147 4.94 -13.86 -6.32
C SER A 147 4.31 -12.63 -6.99
N ILE A 148 3.01 -12.68 -7.29
CA ILE A 148 2.29 -11.58 -7.94
C ILE A 148 2.20 -10.37 -7.00
N LEU A 149 1.83 -10.60 -5.74
CA LEU A 149 1.74 -9.55 -4.73
C LEU A 149 3.11 -8.91 -4.48
N MET A 150 4.18 -9.73 -4.45
CA MET A 150 5.55 -9.24 -4.31
C MET A 150 5.91 -8.27 -5.44
N GLN A 151 5.62 -8.60 -6.69
CA GLN A 151 5.94 -7.75 -7.83
C GLN A 151 5.19 -6.41 -7.77
N VAL A 152 3.89 -6.44 -7.46
CA VAL A 152 3.07 -5.22 -7.36
C VAL A 152 3.53 -4.35 -6.18
N CYS A 153 3.69 -4.95 -4.99
CA CYS A 153 4.08 -4.21 -3.80
C CYS A 153 5.52 -3.69 -3.88
N GLN A 154 6.44 -4.45 -4.49
CA GLN A 154 7.82 -4.01 -4.72
C GLN A 154 7.85 -2.77 -5.62
N SER A 155 7.12 -2.82 -6.75
CA SER A 155 7.04 -1.68 -7.66
C SER A 155 6.45 -0.43 -6.98
N LEU A 156 5.42 -0.58 -6.14
CA LEU A 156 4.86 0.54 -5.38
C LEU A 156 5.84 1.07 -4.33
N ALA A 157 6.56 0.19 -3.62
CA ALA A 157 7.56 0.59 -2.63
C ALA A 157 8.72 1.36 -3.29
N GLU A 158 9.16 0.95 -4.47
CA GLU A 158 10.18 1.66 -5.26
C GLU A 158 9.69 3.05 -5.66
N GLN A 159 8.46 3.18 -6.18
CA GLN A 159 7.87 4.47 -6.53
C GLN A 159 7.71 5.40 -5.31
N LEU A 160 7.40 4.85 -4.12
CA LEU A 160 7.33 5.63 -2.88
C LEU A 160 8.68 6.23 -2.50
N ILE A 161 9.75 5.44 -2.54
CA ILE A 161 11.08 5.92 -2.15
C ILE A 161 11.69 6.85 -3.20
N GLU A 162 11.38 6.65 -4.49
CA GLU A 162 11.81 7.53 -5.57
C GLU A 162 11.17 8.92 -5.49
N ASP A 163 9.91 8.99 -5.04
CA ASP A 163 9.15 10.25 -4.86
C ASP A 163 9.23 10.78 -3.42
N ALA A 164 10.16 10.28 -2.61
CA ALA A 164 10.30 10.72 -1.22
C ALA A 164 10.66 12.20 -1.14
N GLU A 165 10.00 12.95 -0.25
CA GLU A 165 10.13 14.39 -0.10
C GLU A 165 11.58 14.80 0.19
N GLY A 166 12.11 15.70 -0.63
CA GLY A 166 13.50 16.18 -0.53
C GLY A 166 14.55 15.17 -1.02
N SER A 167 14.15 14.00 -1.51
CA SER A 167 15.07 12.99 -2.05
C SER A 167 15.77 13.49 -3.31
N THR A 168 17.08 13.29 -3.36
CA THR A 168 17.90 13.53 -4.56
C THR A 168 18.54 12.24 -5.09
N LYS A 169 18.48 11.16 -4.32
CA LYS A 169 19.08 9.86 -4.65
C LYS A 169 18.34 8.73 -3.94
N THR A 170 18.24 7.60 -4.61
CA THR A 170 17.85 6.33 -4.01
C THR A 170 19.08 5.49 -3.74
N VAL A 171 19.22 4.98 -2.52
CA VAL A 171 20.34 4.14 -2.08
C VAL A 171 19.85 2.75 -1.78
N SER A 172 20.46 1.74 -2.38
CA SER A 172 20.20 0.34 -2.06
C SER A 172 21.27 -0.18 -1.11
N ILE A 173 20.87 -0.75 0.02
CA ILE A 173 21.76 -1.31 1.03
C ILE A 173 21.53 -2.82 1.08
N THR A 174 22.56 -3.58 0.76
CA THR A 174 22.55 -5.05 0.82
C THR A 174 23.42 -5.52 1.98
N VAL A 175 22.89 -6.39 2.82
CA VAL A 175 23.61 -7.02 3.92
C VAL A 175 23.70 -8.52 3.65
N GLU A 176 24.92 -9.03 3.60
CA GLU A 176 25.24 -10.43 3.34
C GLU A 176 25.87 -11.09 4.58
N GLY A 177 25.67 -12.39 4.74
CA GLY A 177 26.28 -13.20 5.80
C GLY A 177 25.72 -12.97 7.21
N ALA A 178 24.57 -12.33 7.34
CA ALA A 178 23.89 -12.20 8.63
C ALA A 178 23.33 -13.56 9.11
N VAL A 179 23.14 -13.71 10.40
CA VAL A 179 22.60 -14.94 11.03
C VAL A 179 21.13 -15.18 10.63
N SER A 180 20.38 -14.10 10.43
CA SER A 180 18.99 -14.16 10.00
C SER A 180 18.65 -12.96 9.09
N GLU A 181 17.57 -13.09 8.31
CA GLU A 181 17.03 -11.97 7.52
C GLU A 181 16.66 -10.78 8.40
N ARG A 182 16.15 -11.02 9.59
CA ARG A 182 15.83 -9.97 10.57
C ARG A 182 17.08 -9.19 10.99
N ASP A 183 18.17 -9.89 11.29
CA ASP A 183 19.42 -9.25 11.68
C ASP A 183 20.00 -8.44 10.52
N ALA A 184 19.90 -8.95 9.29
CA ALA A 184 20.31 -8.21 8.09
C ALA A 184 19.53 -6.90 7.93
N VAL A 185 18.22 -6.92 8.14
CA VAL A 185 17.37 -5.74 8.08
C VAL A 185 17.73 -4.70 9.15
N GLU A 186 17.95 -5.13 10.38
CA GLU A 186 18.36 -4.22 11.48
C GLU A 186 19.71 -3.54 11.18
N VAL A 187 20.67 -4.27 10.64
CA VAL A 187 21.96 -3.71 10.21
C VAL A 187 21.76 -2.71 9.06
N ALA A 188 20.97 -3.08 8.04
CA ALA A 188 20.70 -2.19 6.91
C ALA A 188 20.01 -0.88 7.36
N ARG A 189 19.04 -0.97 8.26
CA ARG A 189 18.37 0.21 8.86
C ARG A 189 19.33 1.10 9.65
N ALA A 190 20.20 0.48 10.45
CA ALA A 190 21.21 1.24 11.17
C ALA A 190 22.15 2.00 10.21
N CYS A 191 22.50 1.41 9.08
CA CYS A 191 23.29 2.09 8.04
C CYS A 191 22.48 3.20 7.33
N ALA A 192 21.20 2.99 7.06
CA ALA A 192 20.37 3.98 6.38
C ALA A 192 20.16 5.26 7.22
N ARG A 193 20.16 5.14 8.54
CA ARG A 193 19.85 6.21 9.50
C ARG A 193 21.07 6.96 10.03
N ASN A 194 22.27 6.58 9.66
CA ASN A 194 23.54 7.18 10.09
C ASN A 194 24.41 7.53 8.88
#